data_98bf853c4d0cae99b4998190d6858732
#
_entry.id   98bf853c4d0cae99b4998190d6858732
#
_cell.length_a   1.000
_cell.length_b   1.000
_cell.length_c   1.000
_cell.angle_alpha   90.00
_cell.angle_beta   90.00
_cell.angle_gamma   90.00
#
_symmetry.space_group_name_H-M   'P 1'
#
loop_
_entity.id
_entity.type
_entity.pdbx_description
1 polymer ?
#
loop_
_entity_poly.entity_id
_entity_poly.type
_entity_poly.pdbx_seq_one_letter_code
_entity_poly.pdbx_strand_id
1 'polypeptide(L)'
;MDVGGDWYDVIETASDRLALVIGDVQGHGVAAAATMGQLRSAVRAFTIGGSTPEQVVRGTNRLLIDLDPGQFASCCYVLLDPTSGRALAARAGHPQPLLRHPDGRAEVLDLAGGVVLGVDPGASYPETELLLEPGAVLALYTDGLVEVPGADIDEGVERLRSALAGARPVPLAE
;
A
#
# COMPACT_ATOMS: atom_id res chain seq x y z
N MET A 1 17.40 3.50 -18.80
CA MET A 1 17.04 2.92 -17.51
C MET A 1 15.68 3.53 -17.16
N ASP A 2 14.62 2.76 -17.34
CA ASP A 2 13.29 3.25 -16.96
C ASP A 2 13.20 3.20 -15.44
N VAL A 3 13.04 4.38 -14.83
CA VAL A 3 12.78 4.51 -13.40
C VAL A 3 11.27 4.58 -13.26
N GLY A 4 10.69 3.61 -12.54
CA GLY A 4 9.25 3.55 -12.30
C GLY A 4 8.79 4.54 -11.21
N GLY A 5 7.48 4.72 -11.11
CA GLY A 5 6.81 5.48 -10.06
C GLY A 5 6.53 4.66 -8.79
N ASP A 6 6.81 3.35 -8.82
CA ASP A 6 6.60 2.43 -7.70
C ASP A 6 7.47 2.76 -6.49
N TRP A 7 6.89 2.70 -5.30
CA TRP A 7 7.64 2.79 -4.05
C TRP A 7 7.01 1.92 -2.96
N TYR A 8 7.84 1.54 -2.01
CA TYR A 8 7.37 1.01 -0.73
C TYR A 8 8.23 1.55 0.41
N ASP A 9 7.71 1.50 1.61
CA ASP A 9 8.47 1.83 2.82
C ASP A 9 7.94 1.04 4.03
N VAL A 10 8.83 0.81 5.00
CA VAL A 10 8.50 0.29 6.32
C VAL A 10 9.02 1.30 7.34
N ILE A 11 8.12 1.83 8.16
CA ILE A 11 8.41 2.92 9.07
C ILE A 11 8.05 2.50 10.50
N GLU A 12 9.05 2.41 11.35
CA GLU A 12 8.83 2.24 12.78
C GLU A 12 8.35 3.56 13.39
N THR A 13 7.30 3.50 14.19
CA THR A 13 6.76 4.67 14.91
C THR A 13 7.25 4.70 16.36
N ALA A 14 7.18 5.85 16.98
CA ALA A 14 7.56 6.02 18.40
C ALA A 14 6.69 5.20 19.38
N SER A 15 5.57 4.63 18.91
CA SER A 15 4.67 3.77 19.68
C SER A 15 4.86 2.28 19.37
N ASP A 16 6.02 1.88 18.88
CA ASP A 16 6.37 0.49 18.53
C ASP A 16 5.43 -0.15 17.49
N ARG A 17 4.71 0.68 16.70
CA ARG A 17 3.91 0.24 15.57
C ARG A 17 4.72 0.32 14.28
N LEU A 18 4.35 -0.51 13.32
CA LEU A 18 4.95 -0.54 12.00
C LEU A 18 3.96 0.04 10.98
N ALA A 19 4.38 1.07 10.27
CA ALA A 19 3.65 1.52 9.09
C ALA A 19 4.26 0.87 7.86
N LEU A 20 3.41 0.17 7.10
CA LEU A 20 3.72 -0.43 5.81
C LEU A 20 3.06 0.42 4.75
N VAL A 21 3.79 0.86 3.76
CA VAL A 21 3.24 1.65 2.66
C VAL A 21 3.73 1.14 1.33
N ILE A 22 2.86 1.14 0.36
CA ILE A 22 3.16 0.89 -1.05
C ILE A 22 2.34 1.85 -1.91
N GLY A 23 2.88 2.23 -3.04
CA GLY A 23 2.17 3.08 -3.98
C GLY A 23 2.86 3.11 -5.34
N ASP A 24 2.19 3.71 -6.29
CA ASP A 24 2.69 3.92 -7.63
C ASP A 24 2.25 5.29 -8.16
N VAL A 25 3.21 6.06 -8.67
CA VAL A 25 2.98 7.35 -9.35
C VAL A 25 2.82 7.08 -10.83
N GLN A 26 1.72 7.55 -11.40
CA GLN A 26 1.46 7.40 -12.82
C GLN A 26 2.61 7.94 -13.69
N GLY A 27 3.01 7.14 -14.68
CA GLY A 27 4.04 7.49 -15.64
C GLY A 27 5.40 6.88 -15.31
N HIS A 28 6.42 7.32 -16.04
CA HIS A 28 7.78 6.79 -15.91
C HIS A 28 8.81 7.91 -16.10
N GLY A 29 10.03 7.61 -15.73
CA GLY A 29 11.16 8.52 -15.89
C GLY A 29 11.39 9.46 -14.71
N VAL A 30 12.22 10.48 -14.92
CA VAL A 30 12.74 11.34 -13.85
C VAL A 30 11.63 12.11 -13.12
N ALA A 31 10.60 12.57 -13.84
CA ALA A 31 9.50 13.33 -13.23
C ALA A 31 8.70 12.46 -12.26
N ALA A 32 8.26 11.26 -12.68
CA ALA A 32 7.55 10.33 -11.82
C ALA A 32 8.39 9.92 -10.60
N ALA A 33 9.69 9.67 -10.79
CA ALA A 33 10.61 9.35 -9.70
C ALA A 33 10.79 10.51 -8.71
N ALA A 34 10.81 11.76 -9.19
CA ALA A 34 10.90 12.93 -8.32
C ALA A 34 9.62 13.09 -7.47
N THR A 35 8.44 12.97 -8.08
CA THR A 35 7.15 13.00 -7.38
C THR A 35 7.06 11.86 -6.38
N MET A 36 7.43 10.63 -6.75
CA MET A 36 7.49 9.46 -5.87
C MET A 36 8.35 9.73 -4.62
N GLY A 37 9.55 10.31 -4.79
CA GLY A 37 10.43 10.65 -3.68
C GLY A 37 9.82 11.67 -2.72
N GLN A 38 9.05 12.65 -3.23
CA GLN A 38 8.33 13.64 -2.42
C GLN A 38 7.18 12.99 -1.66
N LEU A 39 6.36 12.15 -2.31
CA LEU A 39 5.26 11.44 -1.67
C LEU A 39 5.76 10.50 -0.57
N ARG A 40 6.81 9.74 -0.83
CA ARG A 40 7.44 8.86 0.16
C ARG A 40 7.93 9.64 1.38
N SER A 41 8.55 10.79 1.17
CA SER A 41 9.02 11.66 2.25
C SER A 41 7.86 12.23 3.07
N ALA A 42 6.77 12.62 2.41
CA ALA A 42 5.57 13.14 3.06
C ALA A 42 4.88 12.07 3.91
N VAL A 43 4.67 10.87 3.36
CA VAL A 43 4.10 9.73 4.11
C VAL A 43 4.93 9.45 5.36
N ARG A 44 6.26 9.42 5.23
CA ARG A 44 7.16 9.21 6.37
C ARG A 44 7.01 10.32 7.43
N ALA A 45 6.93 11.58 7.01
CA ALA A 45 6.77 12.71 7.91
C ALA A 45 5.43 12.67 8.66
N PHE A 46 4.31 12.40 7.99
CA PHE A 46 3.00 12.26 8.60
C PHE A 46 2.96 11.07 9.57
N THR A 47 3.56 9.93 9.19
CA THR A 47 3.66 8.73 10.03
C THR A 47 4.43 9.03 11.32
N ILE A 48 5.60 9.63 11.25
CA ILE A 48 6.42 10.01 12.42
C ILE A 48 5.69 11.04 13.27
N GLY A 49 4.91 11.93 12.66
CA GLY A 49 4.06 12.91 13.33
C GLY A 49 2.86 12.31 14.07
N GLY A 50 2.64 10.98 13.98
CA GLY A 50 1.56 10.27 14.69
C GLY A 50 0.18 10.38 14.05
N SER A 51 0.11 10.73 12.76
CA SER A 51 -1.14 10.78 12.01
C SER A 51 -1.78 9.40 11.87
N THR A 52 -3.12 9.34 11.81
CA THR A 52 -3.86 8.12 11.50
C THR A 52 -3.69 7.74 10.02
N PRO A 53 -3.96 6.49 9.60
CA PRO A 53 -3.87 6.08 8.20
C PRO A 53 -4.65 6.99 7.24
N GLU A 54 -5.88 7.34 7.60
CA GLU A 54 -6.71 8.29 6.83
C GLU A 54 -6.02 9.65 6.69
N GLN A 55 -5.47 10.18 7.80
CA GLN A 55 -4.79 11.47 7.80
C GLN A 55 -3.51 11.46 6.96
N VAL A 56 -2.74 10.36 6.98
CA VAL A 56 -1.55 10.19 6.14
C VAL A 56 -1.94 10.22 4.67
N VAL A 57 -2.89 9.40 4.26
CA VAL A 57 -3.31 9.30 2.85
C VAL A 57 -3.93 10.61 2.36
N ARG A 58 -4.81 11.23 3.16
CA ARG A 58 -5.41 12.53 2.84
C ARG A 58 -4.39 13.66 2.77
N GLY A 59 -3.42 13.70 3.70
CA GLY A 59 -2.34 14.68 3.69
C GLY A 59 -1.47 14.54 2.45
N THR A 60 -1.15 13.30 2.06
CA THR A 60 -0.39 12.98 0.85
C THR A 60 -1.16 13.38 -0.42
N ASN A 61 -2.49 13.15 -0.45
CA ASN A 61 -3.35 13.59 -1.55
C ASN A 61 -3.28 15.11 -1.76
N ARG A 62 -3.42 15.89 -0.68
CA ARG A 62 -3.34 17.36 -0.76
C ARG A 62 -1.97 17.82 -1.24
N LEU A 63 -0.91 17.21 -0.71
CA LEU A 63 0.45 17.54 -1.13
C LEU A 63 0.65 17.29 -2.62
N LEU A 64 0.18 16.17 -3.15
CA LEU A 64 0.32 15.85 -4.58
C LEU A 64 -0.39 16.86 -5.45
N ILE A 65 -1.61 17.25 -5.10
CA ILE A 65 -2.38 18.27 -5.82
C ILE A 65 -1.66 19.63 -5.84
N ASP A 66 -1.03 20.01 -4.71
CA ASP A 66 -0.32 21.28 -4.60
C ASP A 66 1.03 21.28 -5.34
N LEU A 67 1.71 20.11 -5.40
CA LEU A 67 3.03 19.98 -6.02
C LEU A 67 2.96 19.85 -7.55
N ASP A 68 2.05 19.03 -8.03
CA ASP A 68 1.99 18.69 -9.46
C ASP A 68 0.52 18.46 -9.89
N PRO A 69 -0.22 19.56 -10.18
CA PRO A 69 -1.60 19.46 -10.61
C PRO A 69 -1.72 18.64 -11.89
N GLY A 70 -2.52 17.56 -11.81
CA GLY A 70 -2.75 16.63 -12.92
C GLY A 70 -1.94 15.34 -12.84
N GLN A 71 -1.00 15.24 -11.90
CA GLN A 71 -0.36 13.98 -11.56
C GLN A 71 -1.23 13.20 -10.57
N PHE A 72 -1.24 11.88 -10.69
CA PHE A 72 -1.93 11.02 -9.74
C PHE A 72 -1.10 9.80 -9.34
N ALA A 73 -1.43 9.26 -8.19
CA ALA A 73 -0.75 8.09 -7.65
C ALA A 73 -1.72 7.20 -6.91
N SER A 74 -1.45 5.90 -6.90
CA SER A 74 -2.12 4.97 -6.00
C SER A 74 -1.34 4.84 -4.70
N CYS A 75 -2.02 4.52 -3.59
CA CYS A 75 -1.36 4.29 -2.31
C CYS A 75 -2.18 3.33 -1.43
N CYS A 76 -1.50 2.40 -0.80
CA CYS A 76 -2.04 1.59 0.31
C CYS A 76 -1.13 1.77 1.52
N TYR A 77 -1.73 2.16 2.65
CA TYR A 77 -1.06 2.40 3.92
C TYR A 77 -1.67 1.53 5.00
N VAL A 78 -0.84 0.80 5.73
CA VAL A 78 -1.25 -0.09 6.83
C VAL A 78 -0.43 0.25 8.07
N LEU A 79 -1.09 0.56 9.17
CA LEU A 79 -0.47 0.79 10.48
C LEU A 79 -0.73 -0.41 11.38
N LEU A 80 0.29 -1.23 11.59
CA LEU A 80 0.24 -2.48 12.34
C LEU A 80 0.80 -2.31 13.75
N ASP A 81 0.09 -2.81 14.73
CA ASP A 81 0.63 -3.13 16.07
C ASP A 81 1.12 -4.60 16.06
N PRO A 82 2.44 -4.84 16.03
CA PRO A 82 2.98 -6.19 15.94
C PRO A 82 2.73 -7.04 17.19
N THR A 83 2.43 -6.40 18.33
CA THR A 83 2.17 -7.10 19.58
C THR A 83 0.78 -7.73 19.62
N SER A 84 -0.22 -6.98 19.14
CA SER A 84 -1.62 -7.43 19.13
C SER A 84 -2.07 -8.02 17.78
N GLY A 85 -1.31 -7.80 16.71
CA GLY A 85 -1.70 -8.13 15.34
C GLY A 85 -2.80 -7.22 14.78
N ARG A 86 -3.27 -6.22 15.55
CA ARG A 86 -4.27 -5.26 15.05
C ARG A 86 -3.63 -4.29 14.10
N ALA A 87 -4.33 -4.01 13.00
CA ALA A 87 -3.90 -3.01 12.03
C ALA A 87 -5.07 -2.14 11.59
N LEU A 88 -4.73 -0.92 11.18
CA LEU A 88 -5.63 0.00 10.48
C LEU A 88 -5.07 0.26 9.08
N ALA A 89 -5.90 0.16 8.07
CA ALA A 89 -5.50 0.38 6.69
C ALA A 89 -6.32 1.48 6.03
N ALA A 90 -5.68 2.29 5.20
CA ALA A 90 -6.33 3.26 4.32
C ALA A 90 -5.78 3.11 2.89
N ARG A 91 -6.66 3.22 1.88
CA ARG A 91 -6.31 2.94 0.48
C ARG A 91 -6.82 4.02 -0.46
N ALA A 92 -5.95 4.47 -1.36
CA ALA A 92 -6.24 5.42 -2.43
C ALA A 92 -6.02 4.74 -3.79
N GLY A 93 -7.05 4.10 -4.35
CA GLY A 93 -7.02 3.50 -5.68
C GLY A 93 -5.97 2.38 -5.91
N HIS A 94 -5.26 1.94 -4.88
CA HIS A 94 -4.21 0.91 -4.98
C HIS A 94 -4.82 -0.50 -5.04
N PRO A 95 -4.16 -1.52 -5.64
CA PRO A 95 -4.61 -2.91 -5.58
C PRO A 95 -4.92 -3.38 -4.16
N GLN A 96 -5.92 -4.24 -4.02
CA GLN A 96 -6.29 -4.83 -2.73
C GLN A 96 -5.19 -5.78 -2.24
N PRO A 97 -4.74 -5.67 -0.96
CA PRO A 97 -3.76 -6.59 -0.41
C PRO A 97 -4.26 -8.03 -0.36
N LEU A 98 -3.32 -8.96 -0.33
CA LEU A 98 -3.60 -10.37 -0.08
C LEU A 98 -3.23 -10.73 1.36
N LEU A 99 -4.06 -11.51 2.01
CA LEU A 99 -3.79 -12.09 3.31
C LEU A 99 -3.74 -13.62 3.20
N ARG A 100 -2.60 -14.20 3.62
CA ARG A 100 -2.48 -15.63 3.84
C ARG A 100 -2.56 -15.92 5.32
N HIS A 101 -3.53 -16.74 5.70
CA HIS A 101 -3.73 -17.21 7.05
C HIS A 101 -2.71 -18.29 7.46
N PRO A 102 -2.52 -18.54 8.77
CA PRO A 102 -1.61 -19.58 9.24
C PRO A 102 -1.95 -20.99 8.74
N ASP A 103 -3.23 -21.24 8.45
CA ASP A 103 -3.73 -22.51 7.87
C ASP A 103 -3.41 -22.69 6.38
N GLY A 104 -2.84 -21.66 5.74
CA GLY A 104 -2.48 -21.63 4.33
C GLY A 104 -3.56 -21.07 3.41
N ARG A 105 -4.76 -20.80 3.88
CA ARG A 105 -5.80 -20.11 3.10
C ARG A 105 -5.35 -18.70 2.76
N ALA A 106 -5.49 -18.31 1.51
CA ALA A 106 -5.20 -16.94 1.06
C ALA A 106 -6.44 -16.28 0.46
N GLU A 107 -6.64 -15.02 0.79
CA GLU A 107 -7.78 -14.22 0.31
C GLU A 107 -7.32 -12.81 -0.09
N VAL A 108 -8.12 -12.18 -0.95
CA VAL A 108 -8.01 -10.76 -1.25
C VAL A 108 -8.75 -10.02 -0.15
N LEU A 109 -8.08 -9.06 0.49
CA LEU A 109 -8.73 -8.22 1.50
C LEU A 109 -9.63 -7.20 0.79
N ASP A 110 -10.79 -6.93 1.36
CA ASP A 110 -11.69 -5.87 0.89
C ASP A 110 -11.51 -4.62 1.77
N LEU A 111 -10.47 -3.84 1.48
CA LEU A 111 -10.25 -2.57 2.15
C LEU A 111 -11.18 -1.51 1.58
N ALA A 112 -11.89 -0.82 2.46
CA ALA A 112 -12.53 0.42 2.09
C ALA A 112 -11.48 1.37 1.46
N GLY A 113 -11.87 2.17 0.48
CA GLY A 113 -10.91 3.02 -0.21
C GLY A 113 -11.56 4.24 -0.83
N GLY A 114 -10.72 5.15 -1.26
CA GLY A 114 -11.07 6.32 -2.05
C GLY A 114 -10.46 6.27 -3.44
N VAL A 115 -10.69 7.34 -4.19
CA VAL A 115 -10.05 7.57 -5.49
C VAL A 115 -8.53 7.66 -5.34
N VAL A 116 -7.79 7.51 -6.41
CA VAL A 116 -6.33 7.74 -6.43
C VAL A 116 -5.99 9.13 -5.91
N LEU A 117 -4.77 9.28 -5.39
CA LEU A 117 -4.25 10.58 -4.96
C LEU A 117 -4.11 11.53 -6.16
N GLY A 118 -4.32 12.81 -5.92
CA GLY A 118 -4.12 13.87 -6.93
C GLY A 118 -5.38 14.25 -7.72
N VAL A 119 -6.49 13.50 -7.59
CA VAL A 119 -7.71 13.72 -8.41
C VAL A 119 -8.73 14.64 -7.73
N ASP A 120 -8.99 14.43 -6.45
CA ASP A 120 -10.02 15.17 -5.71
C ASP A 120 -9.46 15.65 -4.36
N PRO A 121 -9.37 16.99 -4.14
CA PRO A 121 -8.89 17.54 -2.86
C PRO A 121 -9.85 17.23 -1.69
N GLY A 122 -11.11 16.89 -1.97
CA GLY A 122 -12.12 16.50 -1.00
C GLY A 122 -12.25 14.99 -0.79
N ALA A 123 -11.41 14.17 -1.43
CA ALA A 123 -11.47 12.72 -1.32
C ALA A 123 -11.38 12.22 0.12
N SER A 124 -12.17 11.19 0.42
CA SER A 124 -12.16 10.47 1.69
C SER A 124 -11.50 9.12 1.53
N TYR A 125 -10.72 8.74 2.55
CA TYR A 125 -9.97 7.47 2.60
C TYR A 125 -10.32 6.73 3.90
N PRO A 126 -11.50 6.11 3.97
CA PRO A 126 -11.96 5.47 5.20
C PRO A 126 -11.00 4.38 5.65
N GLU A 127 -10.85 4.27 6.97
CA GLU A 127 -10.00 3.25 7.58
C GLU A 127 -10.73 1.91 7.67
N THR A 128 -10.00 0.83 7.44
CA THR A 128 -10.46 -0.55 7.62
C THR A 128 -9.63 -1.19 8.73
N GLU A 129 -10.30 -1.77 9.72
CA GLU A 129 -9.64 -2.55 10.77
C GLU A 129 -9.31 -3.96 10.25
N LEU A 130 -8.10 -4.42 10.56
CA LEU A 130 -7.60 -5.76 10.24
C LEU A 130 -7.08 -6.43 11.49
N LEU A 131 -7.12 -7.76 11.51
CA LEU A 131 -6.45 -8.58 12.51
C LEU A 131 -5.55 -9.58 11.80
N LEU A 132 -4.25 -9.45 12.02
CA LEU A 132 -3.22 -10.37 11.50
C LEU A 132 -2.85 -11.37 12.58
N GLU A 133 -3.23 -12.63 12.41
CA GLU A 133 -2.88 -13.70 13.34
C GLU A 133 -1.38 -14.01 13.29
N PRO A 134 -0.77 -14.48 14.39
CA PRO A 134 0.62 -14.95 14.36
C PRO A 134 0.83 -16.02 13.28
N GLY A 135 1.79 -15.79 12.38
CA GLY A 135 2.07 -16.66 11.23
C GLY A 135 1.28 -16.31 9.96
N ALA A 136 0.39 -15.30 10.02
CA ALA A 136 -0.21 -14.75 8.81
C ALA A 136 0.82 -13.98 7.98
N VAL A 137 0.59 -13.87 6.66
CA VAL A 137 1.39 -13.09 5.73
C VAL A 137 0.49 -12.09 5.01
N LEU A 138 0.78 -10.80 5.19
CA LEU A 138 0.16 -9.72 4.43
C LEU A 138 1.06 -9.40 3.21
N ALA A 139 0.51 -9.54 2.02
CA ALA A 139 1.21 -9.20 0.78
C ALA A 139 0.62 -7.91 0.18
N LEU A 140 1.46 -6.89 0.09
CA LEU A 140 1.21 -5.66 -0.64
C LEU A 140 1.97 -5.73 -1.96
N TYR A 141 1.36 -5.31 -3.05
CA TYR A 141 1.95 -5.41 -4.40
C TYR A 141 1.44 -4.28 -5.29
N THR A 142 2.21 -3.92 -6.31
CA THR A 142 1.79 -3.02 -7.39
C THR A 142 1.23 -3.81 -8.56
N ASP A 143 0.47 -3.16 -9.43
CA ASP A 143 -0.16 -3.78 -10.60
C ASP A 143 0.86 -4.45 -11.53
N GLY A 144 2.08 -3.93 -11.63
CA GLY A 144 3.16 -4.53 -12.41
C GLY A 144 3.47 -6.00 -12.06
N LEU A 145 3.08 -6.48 -10.87
CA LEU A 145 3.23 -7.90 -10.51
C LEU A 145 2.12 -8.79 -11.10
N VAL A 146 0.94 -8.24 -11.32
CA VAL A 146 -0.27 -8.99 -11.71
C VAL A 146 -0.76 -8.65 -13.10
N GLU A 147 -0.40 -7.50 -13.65
CA GLU A 147 -0.76 -7.06 -14.97
C GLU A 147 0.01 -7.82 -16.05
N VAL A 148 -0.72 -8.43 -16.95
CA VAL A 148 -0.17 -9.08 -18.15
C VAL A 148 -0.87 -8.48 -19.37
N PRO A 149 -0.12 -7.96 -20.37
CA PRO A 149 -0.72 -7.39 -21.57
C PRO A 149 -1.74 -8.32 -22.21
N GLY A 150 -2.99 -7.85 -22.36
CA GLY A 150 -4.07 -8.59 -22.99
C GLY A 150 -4.80 -9.63 -22.11
N ALA A 151 -4.47 -9.73 -20.83
CA ALA A 151 -5.19 -10.53 -19.85
C ALA A 151 -5.97 -9.64 -18.86
N ASP A 152 -6.98 -10.20 -18.22
CA ASP A 152 -7.70 -9.54 -17.14
C ASP A 152 -6.80 -9.45 -15.90
N ILE A 153 -6.78 -8.28 -15.25
CA ILE A 153 -6.01 -8.08 -14.01
C ILE A 153 -6.46 -9.03 -12.90
N ASP A 154 -7.75 -9.36 -12.85
CA ASP A 154 -8.32 -10.30 -11.87
C ASP A 154 -7.73 -11.70 -11.99
N GLU A 155 -7.38 -12.14 -13.22
CA GLU A 155 -6.65 -13.41 -13.43
C GLU A 155 -5.24 -13.35 -12.85
N GLY A 156 -4.58 -12.20 -12.94
CA GLY A 156 -3.26 -11.97 -12.35
C GLY A 156 -3.31 -12.01 -10.83
N VAL A 157 -4.30 -11.35 -10.24
CA VAL A 157 -4.53 -11.36 -8.78
C VAL A 157 -4.83 -12.77 -8.28
N GLU A 158 -5.66 -13.54 -9.00
CA GLU A 158 -5.98 -14.91 -8.61
C GLU A 158 -4.75 -15.86 -8.71
N ARG A 159 -3.89 -15.67 -9.70
CA ARG A 159 -2.60 -16.39 -9.78
C ARG A 159 -1.70 -16.08 -8.59
N LEU A 160 -1.58 -14.78 -8.22
CA LEU A 160 -0.79 -14.35 -7.07
C LEU A 160 -1.37 -14.91 -5.77
N ARG A 161 -2.69 -14.85 -5.58
CA ARG A 161 -3.39 -15.43 -4.42
C ARG A 161 -3.13 -16.93 -4.31
N SER A 162 -3.25 -17.66 -5.42
CA SER A 162 -3.00 -19.11 -5.46
C SER A 162 -1.55 -19.46 -5.15
N ALA A 163 -0.59 -18.67 -5.66
CA ALA A 163 0.83 -18.84 -5.36
C ALA A 163 1.12 -18.59 -3.87
N LEU A 164 0.50 -17.55 -3.29
CA LEU A 164 0.65 -17.23 -1.86
C LEU A 164 0.07 -18.34 -0.97
N ALA A 165 -1.08 -18.92 -1.34
CA ALA A 165 -1.67 -20.05 -0.62
C ALA A 165 -0.77 -21.29 -0.65
N GLY A 166 -0.11 -21.56 -1.79
CA GLY A 166 0.82 -22.69 -1.96
C GLY A 166 2.20 -22.47 -1.33
N ALA A 167 2.53 -21.26 -0.92
CA ALA A 167 3.82 -20.94 -0.36
C ALA A 167 4.04 -21.62 1.00
N ARG A 168 5.20 -22.26 1.16
CA ARG A 168 5.63 -22.78 2.47
C ARG A 168 6.31 -21.68 3.25
N PRO A 169 6.02 -21.54 4.56
CA PRO A 169 6.78 -20.63 5.40
C PRO A 169 8.27 -21.02 5.35
N VAL A 170 9.11 -20.12 4.91
CA VAL A 170 10.55 -20.26 5.00
C VAL A 170 10.96 -19.36 6.17
N PRO A 171 11.72 -19.87 7.17
CA PRO A 171 12.28 -19.02 8.21
C PRO A 171 13.07 -17.88 7.55
N LEU A 172 12.83 -16.66 7.98
CA LEU A 172 13.69 -15.54 7.60
C LEU A 172 15.10 -15.88 8.10
N ALA A 173 16.08 -15.81 7.22
CA ALA A 173 17.48 -15.89 7.64
C ALA A 173 17.77 -14.73 8.58
N GLU A 174 18.40 -15.04 9.72
CA GLU A 174 18.88 -14.04 10.68
C GLU A 174 19.93 -13.11 10.07
#